data_5de471932c0b66c5fa0b42b64bbb090d
#
_entry.id   5de471932c0b66c5fa0b42b64bbb090d
#
_cell.length_a   1.000
_cell.length_b   1.000
_cell.length_c   1.000
_cell.angle_alpha   90.00
_cell.angle_beta   90.00
_cell.angle_gamma   90.00
#
_symmetry.space_group_name_H-M   'P 1'
#
loop_
_entity.id
_entity.type
_entity.pdbx_description
1 polymer ?
#
loop_
_entity_poly.entity_id
_entity_poly.type
_entity_poly.pdbx_seq_one_letter_code
_entity_poly.pdbx_strand_id
1 'polypeptide(L)'
;MSIDLDSQLPSGVWTLYFHAPREKRWTLDTFQPIAKLSTLRETLAVFNELGDKIKRGMYFCMRDPIPPLWENYQNIRGGSYSLRGGPEEGGEYYKSYIIGAMLNNVSVEKGDQVVGLSISPKIMTGPNGSHRVGFYVIKVWNKDSEKFNNPNGIQLLHPKLVPSDILYTPHVEKKM
;
A
#
# COMPACT_ATOMS: atom_id res chain seq x y z
N MET A 1 22.34 -12.19 7.77
CA MET A 1 21.25 -13.06 8.29
C MET A 1 20.39 -13.52 7.11
N SER A 2 20.15 -14.80 7.00
CA SER A 2 19.18 -15.33 6.03
C SER A 2 17.77 -15.07 6.55
N ILE A 3 16.89 -14.58 5.66
CA ILE A 3 15.47 -14.42 5.97
C ILE A 3 14.81 -15.78 5.76
N ASP A 4 14.14 -16.29 6.80
CA ASP A 4 13.33 -17.50 6.68
C ASP A 4 11.99 -17.14 6.03
N LEU A 5 11.78 -17.63 4.81
CA LEU A 5 10.57 -17.38 4.03
C LEU A 5 9.33 -18.06 4.62
N ASP A 6 9.49 -19.06 5.46
CA ASP A 6 8.41 -19.87 6.02
C ASP A 6 8.04 -19.48 7.45
N SER A 7 8.80 -18.60 8.08
CA SER A 7 8.47 -18.07 9.41
C SER A 7 7.24 -17.17 9.36
N GLN A 8 6.48 -17.18 10.46
CA GLN A 8 5.38 -16.25 10.65
C GLN A 8 5.89 -14.80 10.58
N LEU A 9 5.15 -13.96 9.87
CA LEU A 9 5.50 -12.54 9.75
C LEU A 9 5.49 -11.86 11.12
N PRO A 10 6.52 -11.09 11.47
CA PRO A 10 6.59 -10.41 12.77
C PRO A 10 5.46 -9.39 12.97
N SER A 11 4.89 -8.88 11.89
CA SER A 11 3.76 -7.93 11.92
C SER A 11 2.38 -8.61 12.02
N GLY A 12 2.30 -9.94 11.96
CA GLY A 12 1.05 -10.69 11.99
C GLY A 12 0.55 -11.08 10.61
N VAL A 13 -0.74 -11.35 10.51
CA VAL A 13 -1.40 -11.77 9.27
C VAL A 13 -1.88 -10.54 8.51
N TRP A 14 -1.77 -10.59 7.19
CA TRP A 14 -2.24 -9.54 6.27
C TRP A 14 -3.28 -10.13 5.31
N THR A 15 -4.22 -9.31 4.87
CA THR A 15 -5.19 -9.69 3.84
C THR A 15 -5.02 -8.77 2.63
N LEU A 16 -4.88 -9.37 1.45
CA LEU A 16 -4.83 -8.65 0.19
C LEU A 16 -6.25 -8.57 -0.39
N TYR A 17 -6.69 -7.36 -0.69
CA TYR A 17 -7.98 -7.07 -1.30
C TYR A 17 -7.82 -6.51 -2.70
N PHE A 18 -8.77 -6.84 -3.56
CA PHE A 18 -8.94 -6.21 -4.87
C PHE A 18 -10.17 -5.32 -4.85
N HIS A 19 -10.05 -4.13 -5.43
CA HIS A 19 -11.18 -3.22 -5.69
C HIS A 19 -11.20 -2.88 -7.16
N ALA A 20 -12.35 -3.12 -7.82
CA ALA A 20 -12.46 -2.88 -9.25
C ALA A 20 -12.35 -1.38 -9.57
N PRO A 21 -11.55 -0.97 -10.58
CA PRO A 21 -11.34 0.44 -10.90
C PRO A 21 -12.62 1.20 -11.30
N ARG A 22 -13.62 0.49 -11.80
CA ARG A 22 -14.89 1.06 -12.22
C ARG A 22 -15.96 1.07 -11.14
N GLU A 23 -15.71 0.39 -10.00
CA GLU A 23 -16.63 0.42 -8.86
C GLU A 23 -16.56 1.78 -8.18
N LYS A 24 -17.71 2.45 -8.10
CA LYS A 24 -17.82 3.80 -7.54
C LYS A 24 -18.06 3.80 -6.03
N ARG A 25 -18.56 2.68 -5.50
CA ARG A 25 -18.82 2.55 -4.06
C ARG A 25 -17.53 2.15 -3.33
N TRP A 26 -17.38 2.71 -2.15
CA TRP A 26 -16.26 2.46 -1.26
C TRP A 26 -16.77 1.87 0.06
N THR A 27 -17.48 0.76 -0.05
CA THR A 27 -18.04 -0.01 1.07
C THR A 27 -17.34 -1.35 1.17
N LEU A 28 -17.35 -1.97 2.34
CA LEU A 28 -16.56 -3.19 2.59
C LEU A 28 -16.90 -4.32 1.59
N ASP A 29 -18.14 -4.43 1.17
CA ASP A 29 -18.59 -5.42 0.19
C ASP A 29 -18.00 -5.24 -1.22
N THR A 30 -17.45 -4.07 -1.53
CA THR A 30 -16.79 -3.79 -2.81
C THR A 30 -15.31 -4.18 -2.86
N PHE A 31 -14.74 -4.53 -1.71
CA PHE A 31 -13.38 -5.03 -1.58
C PHE A 31 -13.38 -6.55 -1.56
N GLN A 32 -12.83 -7.17 -2.59
CA GLN A 32 -12.76 -8.63 -2.68
C GLN A 32 -11.47 -9.13 -2.02
N PRO A 33 -11.55 -9.88 -0.92
CA PRO A 33 -10.37 -10.52 -0.34
C PRO A 33 -9.88 -11.62 -1.30
N ILE A 34 -8.61 -11.60 -1.64
CA ILE A 34 -8.01 -12.53 -2.59
C ILE A 34 -6.94 -13.43 -1.97
N ALA A 35 -6.33 -13.01 -0.87
CA ALA A 35 -5.34 -13.83 -0.17
C ALA A 35 -5.17 -13.40 1.28
N LYS A 36 -4.92 -14.37 2.17
CA LYS A 36 -4.37 -14.16 3.50
C LYS A 36 -2.90 -14.52 3.49
N LEU A 37 -2.07 -13.65 4.06
CA LEU A 37 -0.62 -13.71 3.99
C LEU A 37 -0.04 -13.76 5.39
N SER A 38 0.59 -14.88 5.74
CA SER A 38 1.19 -15.13 7.05
C SER A 38 2.71 -15.29 6.99
N THR A 39 3.25 -15.52 5.78
CA THR A 39 4.67 -15.73 5.54
C THR A 39 5.14 -14.97 4.31
N LEU A 40 6.44 -14.75 4.18
CA LEU A 40 7.01 -14.14 2.97
C LEU A 40 6.83 -15.05 1.75
N ARG A 41 6.91 -16.38 1.93
CA ARG A 41 6.70 -17.32 0.82
C ARG A 41 5.32 -17.18 0.21
N GLU A 42 4.28 -17.09 1.03
CA GLU A 42 2.91 -16.86 0.56
C GLU A 42 2.80 -15.53 -0.18
N THR A 43 3.41 -14.49 0.35
CA THR A 43 3.41 -13.15 -0.25
C THR A 43 4.08 -13.15 -1.62
N LEU A 44 5.26 -13.73 -1.73
CA LEU A 44 5.98 -13.83 -3.00
C LEU A 44 5.21 -14.66 -4.03
N ALA A 45 4.58 -15.76 -3.60
CA ALA A 45 3.76 -16.61 -4.46
C ALA A 45 2.55 -15.86 -5.02
N VAL A 46 1.84 -15.09 -4.19
CA VAL A 46 0.69 -14.29 -4.61
C VAL A 46 1.11 -13.20 -5.60
N PHE A 47 2.19 -12.47 -5.34
CA PHE A 47 2.68 -11.46 -6.28
C PHE A 47 3.16 -12.06 -7.61
N ASN A 48 3.77 -13.23 -7.57
CA ASN A 48 4.15 -13.95 -8.77
C ASN A 48 2.92 -14.39 -9.59
N GLU A 49 1.87 -14.88 -8.92
CA GLU A 49 0.62 -15.29 -9.56
C GLU A 49 -0.14 -14.09 -10.14
N LEU A 50 -0.16 -12.95 -9.44
CA LEU A 50 -0.79 -11.73 -9.93
C LEU A 50 -0.09 -11.20 -11.19
N GLY A 51 1.25 -11.23 -11.21
CA GLY A 51 2.03 -10.75 -12.34
C GLY A 51 1.56 -9.37 -12.81
N ASP A 52 1.24 -9.25 -14.10
CA ASP A 52 0.75 -8.01 -14.70
C ASP A 52 -0.67 -7.60 -14.30
N LYS A 53 -1.42 -8.47 -13.63
CA LYS A 53 -2.78 -8.12 -13.15
C LYS A 53 -2.74 -6.98 -12.15
N ILE A 54 -1.65 -6.83 -11.41
CA ILE A 54 -1.46 -5.72 -10.46
C ILE A 54 -1.53 -4.33 -11.15
N LYS A 55 -1.25 -4.28 -12.44
CA LYS A 55 -1.31 -3.07 -13.24
C LYS A 55 -2.74 -2.66 -13.63
N ARG A 56 -3.72 -3.54 -13.43
CA ARG A 56 -5.08 -3.38 -13.97
C ARG A 56 -6.14 -3.13 -12.91
N GLY A 57 -5.77 -3.00 -11.67
CA GLY A 57 -6.73 -2.83 -10.60
C GLY A 57 -6.15 -2.09 -9.40
N MET A 58 -7.02 -1.87 -8.43
CA MET A 58 -6.62 -1.32 -7.15
C MET A 58 -6.47 -2.46 -6.16
N TYR A 59 -5.34 -2.48 -5.46
CA TYR A 59 -5.04 -3.50 -4.46
C TYR A 59 -4.76 -2.87 -3.12
N PHE A 60 -5.28 -3.50 -2.07
CA PHE A 60 -5.14 -3.05 -0.69
C PHE A 60 -4.62 -4.22 0.14
N CYS A 61 -3.45 -4.08 0.70
CA CYS A 61 -2.87 -5.07 1.61
C CYS A 61 -2.98 -4.54 3.02
N MET A 62 -3.87 -5.11 3.81
CA MET A 62 -4.20 -4.61 5.14
C MET A 62 -3.80 -5.61 6.22
N ARG A 63 -3.25 -5.10 7.32
CA ARG A 63 -2.94 -5.89 8.49
C ARG A 63 -4.25 -6.32 9.18
N ASP A 64 -4.45 -7.62 9.35
CA ASP A 64 -5.64 -8.15 9.99
C ASP A 64 -5.78 -7.65 11.45
N PRO A 65 -6.98 -7.34 11.90
CA PRO A 65 -8.30 -7.36 11.24
C PRO A 65 -8.72 -6.00 10.62
N ILE A 66 -7.79 -5.12 10.33
CA ILE A 66 -8.05 -3.75 9.87
C ILE A 66 -8.62 -3.79 8.44
N PRO A 67 -9.83 -3.21 8.22
CA PRO A 67 -10.43 -3.17 6.88
C PRO A 67 -9.79 -2.10 5.99
N PRO A 68 -9.90 -2.22 4.66
CA PRO A 68 -9.35 -1.26 3.70
C PRO A 68 -10.21 0.00 3.54
N LEU A 69 -10.75 0.52 4.62
CA LEU A 69 -11.60 1.70 4.67
C LEU A 69 -10.94 2.77 5.56
N TRP A 70 -10.57 3.90 4.97
CA TRP A 70 -9.90 4.96 5.72
C TRP A 70 -10.77 5.57 6.83
N GLU A 71 -12.10 5.58 6.64
CA GLU A 71 -13.08 6.09 7.60
C GLU A 71 -13.38 5.13 8.77
N ASN A 72 -12.90 3.89 8.71
CA ASN A 72 -13.03 2.96 9.82
C ASN A 72 -12.30 3.49 11.06
N TYR A 73 -12.86 3.22 12.26
CA TYR A 73 -12.30 3.73 13.51
C TYR A 73 -10.83 3.30 13.74
N GLN A 74 -10.39 2.20 13.14
CA GLN A 74 -9.01 1.73 13.22
C GLN A 74 -8.04 2.52 12.31
N ASN A 75 -8.56 3.22 11.30
CA ASN A 75 -7.79 3.95 10.31
C ASN A 75 -7.95 5.47 10.41
N ILE A 76 -9.09 5.95 10.91
CA ILE A 76 -9.50 7.35 10.76
C ILE A 76 -8.53 8.34 11.42
N ARG A 77 -7.82 7.93 12.47
CA ARG A 77 -6.82 8.77 13.16
C ARG A 77 -5.45 8.76 12.50
N GLY A 78 -5.26 7.90 11.53
CA GLY A 78 -4.03 7.78 10.76
C GLY A 78 -4.01 8.65 9.51
N GLY A 79 -3.12 8.30 8.61
CA GLY A 79 -2.95 8.93 7.31
C GLY A 79 -2.15 8.04 6.37
N SER A 80 -1.67 8.63 5.30
CA SER A 80 -0.89 7.89 4.32
C SER A 80 0.35 8.66 3.88
N TYR A 81 1.45 7.93 3.79
CA TYR A 81 2.60 8.31 2.98
C TYR A 81 2.29 7.93 1.54
N SER A 82 2.36 8.87 0.62
CA SER A 82 2.03 8.64 -0.79
C SER A 82 3.26 8.84 -1.65
N LEU A 83 3.46 7.93 -2.60
CA LEU A 83 4.51 8.05 -3.60
C LEU A 83 3.99 7.65 -4.98
N ARG A 84 4.62 8.15 -6.02
CA ARG A 84 4.29 7.81 -7.40
C ARG A 84 5.32 6.84 -7.96
N GLY A 85 4.85 5.82 -8.65
CA GLY A 85 5.67 4.93 -9.45
C GLY A 85 5.27 5.02 -10.92
N GLY A 86 6.25 5.04 -11.83
CA GLY A 86 5.98 4.97 -13.25
C GLY A 86 5.33 3.65 -13.66
N PRO A 87 4.92 3.52 -14.94
CA PRO A 87 4.28 2.29 -15.43
C PRO A 87 5.12 1.03 -15.23
N GLU A 88 6.44 1.18 -15.24
CA GLU A 88 7.38 0.06 -15.09
C GLU A 88 7.71 -0.23 -13.62
N GLU A 89 7.83 0.80 -12.78
CA GLU A 89 8.35 0.69 -11.42
C GLU A 89 7.25 0.57 -10.35
N GLY A 90 6.02 1.00 -10.64
CA GLY A 90 4.96 1.12 -9.62
C GLY A 90 4.66 -0.18 -8.89
N GLY A 91 4.59 -1.28 -9.62
CA GLY A 91 4.37 -2.61 -9.03
C GLY A 91 5.53 -3.06 -8.14
N GLU A 92 6.77 -2.74 -8.52
CA GLU A 92 7.96 -3.07 -7.71
C GLU A 92 8.02 -2.24 -6.43
N TYR A 93 7.68 -0.95 -6.49
CA TYR A 93 7.59 -0.11 -5.30
C TYR A 93 6.55 -0.67 -4.32
N TYR A 94 5.38 -1.02 -4.81
CA TYR A 94 4.32 -1.59 -3.99
C TYR A 94 4.77 -2.87 -3.29
N LYS A 95 5.35 -3.80 -4.03
CA LYS A 95 5.89 -5.06 -3.49
C LYS A 95 6.96 -4.82 -2.43
N SER A 96 7.89 -3.91 -2.70
CA SER A 96 8.98 -3.59 -1.75
C SER A 96 8.45 -3.03 -0.44
N TYR A 97 7.46 -2.13 -0.50
CA TYR A 97 6.86 -1.57 0.69
C TYR A 97 5.99 -2.57 1.45
N ILE A 98 5.31 -3.48 0.77
CA ILE A 98 4.58 -4.57 1.43
C ILE A 98 5.54 -5.48 2.20
N ILE A 99 6.61 -5.93 1.57
CA ILE A 99 7.61 -6.77 2.24
C ILE A 99 8.23 -6.02 3.42
N GLY A 100 8.58 -4.76 3.24
CA GLY A 100 9.09 -3.91 4.30
C GLY A 100 8.13 -3.80 5.47
N ALA A 101 6.84 -3.56 5.20
CA ALA A 101 5.80 -3.48 6.24
C ALA A 101 5.61 -4.80 6.98
N MET A 102 5.58 -5.91 6.27
CA MET A 102 5.48 -7.25 6.85
C MET A 102 6.64 -7.57 7.81
N LEU A 103 7.82 -7.04 7.51
CA LEU A 103 9.03 -7.19 8.33
C LEU A 103 9.23 -6.06 9.37
N ASN A 104 8.24 -5.18 9.54
CA ASN A 104 8.33 -3.99 10.40
C ASN A 104 9.54 -3.10 10.07
N ASN A 105 9.86 -2.95 8.79
CA ASN A 105 11.03 -2.21 8.30
C ASN A 105 10.67 -1.09 7.30
N VAL A 106 9.56 -0.42 7.49
CA VAL A 106 9.18 0.75 6.69
C VAL A 106 9.39 2.04 7.45
N SER A 107 8.93 2.09 8.70
CA SER A 107 8.99 3.32 9.49
C SER A 107 10.40 3.62 9.98
N VAL A 108 10.81 4.87 9.85
CA VAL A 108 12.06 5.39 10.40
C VAL A 108 11.90 5.63 11.90
N GLU A 109 10.76 6.18 12.31
CA GLU A 109 10.46 6.48 13.70
C GLU A 109 9.89 5.26 14.41
N LYS A 110 10.45 4.98 15.58
CA LYS A 110 9.96 3.90 16.43
C LYS A 110 8.56 4.23 16.93
N GLY A 111 7.63 3.28 16.77
CA GLY A 111 6.25 3.41 17.20
C GLY A 111 5.29 3.85 16.08
N ASP A 112 5.79 4.29 14.94
CA ASP A 112 4.94 4.52 13.76
C ASP A 112 4.53 3.17 13.17
N GLN A 113 3.26 2.82 13.36
CA GLN A 113 2.72 1.53 12.94
C GLN A 113 2.09 1.61 11.55
N VAL A 114 2.63 0.85 10.61
CA VAL A 114 2.03 0.65 9.29
C VAL A 114 0.91 -0.37 9.41
N VAL A 115 -0.27 0.00 8.95
CA VAL A 115 -1.50 -0.82 9.06
C VAL A 115 -2.03 -1.30 7.70
N GLY A 116 -1.58 -0.69 6.62
CA GLY A 116 -2.01 -1.07 5.28
C GLY A 116 -1.22 -0.39 4.18
N LEU A 117 -1.36 -0.93 2.98
CA LEU A 117 -0.75 -0.37 1.78
C LEU A 117 -1.72 -0.52 0.61
N SER A 118 -1.78 0.50 -0.23
CA SER A 118 -2.60 0.44 -1.44
C SER A 118 -1.82 0.87 -2.68
N ILE A 119 -2.24 0.36 -3.82
CA ILE A 119 -1.78 0.80 -5.14
C ILE A 119 -2.97 1.11 -6.02
N SER A 120 -2.93 2.25 -6.70
CA SER A 120 -3.97 2.70 -7.62
C SER A 120 -3.35 3.15 -8.93
N PRO A 121 -3.78 2.58 -10.07
CA PRO A 121 -3.35 3.07 -11.37
C PRO A 121 -4.04 4.40 -11.69
N LYS A 122 -3.30 5.34 -12.25
CA LYS A 122 -3.83 6.58 -12.81
C LYS A 122 -3.83 6.47 -14.33
N ILE A 123 -5.03 6.37 -14.87
CA ILE A 123 -5.25 6.20 -16.31
C ILE A 123 -5.19 7.55 -17.00
N MET A 124 -4.40 7.60 -18.08
CA MET A 124 -4.31 8.76 -18.97
C MET A 124 -4.95 8.43 -20.31
N THR A 125 -5.71 9.39 -20.85
CA THR A 125 -6.32 9.27 -22.17
C THR A 125 -5.41 9.93 -23.20
N GLY A 126 -5.00 9.15 -24.21
CA GLY A 126 -4.21 9.64 -25.32
C GLY A 126 -5.06 10.37 -26.38
N PRO A 127 -4.41 11.02 -27.39
CA PRO A 127 -5.10 11.81 -28.41
C PRO A 127 -6.14 11.05 -29.23
N ASN A 128 -5.98 9.73 -29.35
CA ASN A 128 -6.87 8.85 -30.13
C ASN A 128 -7.91 8.13 -29.26
N GLY A 129 -8.18 8.60 -28.03
CA GLY A 129 -9.07 7.94 -27.09
C GLY A 129 -8.49 6.66 -26.47
N SER A 130 -7.20 6.37 -26.70
CA SER A 130 -6.52 5.25 -26.07
C SER A 130 -6.31 5.48 -24.57
N HIS A 131 -6.48 4.44 -23.77
CA HIS A 131 -6.25 4.47 -22.33
C HIS A 131 -4.97 3.73 -21.97
N ARG A 132 -4.11 4.37 -21.19
CA ARG A 132 -2.90 3.76 -20.66
C ARG A 132 -2.68 4.19 -19.21
N VAL A 133 -1.96 3.37 -18.46
CA VAL A 133 -1.51 3.76 -17.13
C VAL A 133 -0.40 4.81 -17.27
N GLY A 134 -0.63 6.02 -16.75
CA GLY A 134 0.38 7.08 -16.72
C GLY A 134 1.35 6.88 -15.57
N PHE A 135 0.83 6.58 -14.39
CA PHE A 135 1.60 6.28 -13.18
C PHE A 135 0.72 5.56 -12.17
N TYR A 136 1.36 5.06 -11.11
CA TYR A 136 0.69 4.48 -9.95
C TYR A 136 0.84 5.40 -8.75
N VAL A 137 -0.19 5.47 -7.93
CA VAL A 137 -0.10 6.04 -6.57
C VAL A 137 -0.03 4.88 -5.59
N ILE A 138 1.07 4.80 -4.85
CA ILE A 138 1.26 3.87 -3.76
C ILE A 138 1.07 4.63 -2.45
N LYS A 139 0.28 4.07 -1.54
CA LYS A 139 0.05 4.64 -0.22
C LYS A 139 0.43 3.66 0.86
N VAL A 140 1.19 4.13 1.82
CA VAL A 140 1.52 3.41 3.05
C VAL A 140 0.71 4.05 4.17
N TRP A 141 -0.21 3.29 4.75
CA TRP A 141 -1.14 3.78 5.77
C TRP A 141 -0.55 3.55 7.14
N ASN A 142 -0.52 4.61 7.96
CA ASN A 142 -0.15 4.50 9.35
C ASN A 142 -1.34 4.73 10.29
N LYS A 143 -1.14 4.45 11.57
CA LYS A 143 -2.21 4.44 12.56
C LYS A 143 -2.45 5.80 13.21
N ASP A 144 -1.44 6.67 13.29
CA ASP A 144 -1.48 7.90 14.08
C ASP A 144 -0.84 9.07 13.33
N SER A 145 -1.68 9.90 12.73
CA SER A 145 -1.25 11.09 11.98
C SER A 145 -0.90 12.28 12.86
N GLU A 146 -1.24 12.24 14.15
CA GLU A 146 -0.87 13.33 15.08
C GLU A 146 0.59 13.23 15.48
N LYS A 147 1.06 12.00 15.73
CA LYS A 147 2.44 11.74 16.14
C LYS A 147 3.39 11.58 14.96
N PHE A 148 2.90 10.92 13.89
CA PHE A 148 3.73 10.49 12.76
C PHE A 148 3.14 11.02 11.46
N ASN A 149 3.67 12.12 10.98
CA ASN A 149 3.17 12.81 9.78
C ASN A 149 4.29 13.44 8.94
N ASN A 150 5.54 13.12 9.25
CA ASN A 150 6.67 13.62 8.48
C ASN A 150 6.86 12.79 7.22
N PRO A 151 6.85 13.39 6.00
CA PRO A 151 7.10 12.64 4.76
C PRO A 151 8.42 11.86 4.76
N ASN A 152 9.41 12.30 5.53
CA ASN A 152 10.68 11.57 5.71
C ASN A 152 10.59 10.43 6.74
N GLY A 153 9.40 10.15 7.28
CA GLY A 153 9.18 9.14 8.31
C GLY A 153 9.19 7.70 7.82
N ILE A 154 9.28 7.47 6.51
CA ILE A 154 9.43 6.13 5.94
C ILE A 154 10.73 5.99 5.17
N GLN A 155 11.26 4.77 5.15
CA GLN A 155 12.48 4.45 4.44
C GLN A 155 12.27 4.46 2.92
N LEU A 156 13.32 4.78 2.18
CA LEU A 156 13.34 4.69 0.72
C LEU A 156 13.70 3.25 0.34
N LEU A 157 12.70 2.43 0.03
CA LEU A 157 12.86 1.00 -0.21
C LEU A 157 13.14 0.64 -1.68
N HIS A 158 13.46 1.62 -2.49
CA HIS A 158 13.86 1.39 -3.88
C HIS A 158 14.93 2.41 -4.29
N PRO A 159 15.96 1.99 -5.08
CA PRO A 159 17.08 2.88 -5.44
C PRO A 159 16.70 4.14 -6.23
N LYS A 160 15.58 4.11 -6.94
CA LYS A 160 15.09 5.25 -7.72
C LYS A 160 14.32 6.29 -6.91
N LEU A 161 13.92 5.96 -5.68
CA LEU A 161 13.18 6.89 -4.83
C LEU A 161 14.11 7.90 -4.16
N VAL A 162 13.65 9.14 -4.09
CA VAL A 162 14.31 10.23 -3.35
C VAL A 162 13.32 10.81 -2.33
N PRO A 163 13.78 11.49 -1.26
CA PRO A 163 12.89 11.99 -0.21
C PRO A 163 11.74 12.87 -0.71
N SER A 164 11.98 13.68 -1.74
CA SER A 164 10.96 14.55 -2.33
C SER A 164 9.82 13.83 -3.05
N ASP A 165 9.94 12.51 -3.29
CA ASP A 165 8.90 11.71 -3.93
C ASP A 165 7.76 11.37 -2.97
N ILE A 166 7.96 11.56 -1.66
CA ILE A 166 7.02 11.13 -0.63
C ILE A 166 6.27 12.32 -0.06
N LEU A 167 4.94 12.21 -0.03
CA LEU A 167 4.04 13.16 0.60
C LEU A 167 3.30 12.46 1.74
N TYR A 168 2.87 13.22 2.75
CA TYR A 168 2.01 12.70 3.81
C TYR A 168 0.68 13.45 3.84
N THR A 169 -0.41 12.71 3.97
CA THR A 169 -1.76 13.24 4.08
C THR A 169 -2.52 12.52 5.18
N PRO A 170 -3.02 13.23 6.22
CA PRO A 170 -3.89 12.62 7.21
C PRO A 170 -5.22 12.20 6.55
N HIS A 171 -5.86 11.15 7.07
CA HIS A 171 -7.16 10.71 6.56
C HIS A 171 -8.25 11.73 6.80
N VAL A 172 -8.16 12.46 7.89
CA VAL A 172 -9.07 13.56 8.23
C VAL A 172 -8.28 14.85 8.32
N GLU A 173 -8.61 15.82 7.50
CA GLU A 173 -8.03 17.15 7.62
C GLU A 173 -8.51 17.82 8.92
N LYS A 174 -7.58 18.35 9.70
CA LYS A 174 -7.94 19.18 10.84
C LYS A 174 -8.64 20.41 10.29
N LYS A 175 -9.94 20.56 10.56
CA LYS A 175 -10.60 21.86 10.36
C LYS A 175 -9.93 22.85 11.33
N MET A 176 -9.24 23.84 10.75
CA MET A 176 -8.76 24.99 11.51
C MET A 176 -9.95 25.80 12.01
#